data_10622b431fd21d66ad965fe1657759d3
#
_entry.id   10622b431fd21d66ad965fe1657759d3
#
_cell.length_a   1.000
_cell.length_b   1.000
_cell.length_c   1.000
_cell.angle_alpha   90.00
_cell.angle_beta   90.00
_cell.angle_gamma   90.00
#
_symmetry.space_group_name_H-M   'P 1'
#
loop_
_entity.id
_entity.type
_entity.pdbx_description
1 polymer ?
#
loop_
_entity_poly.entity_id
_entity_poly.type
_entity_poly.pdbx_seq_one_letter_code
_entity_poly.pdbx_strand_id
1 'polypeptide(L)'
;MKPLVTLFLAVVLTMPLMAQHEEDFAAHFVELNGSEADLECTTVSPRMMERILMLPNDTTESDTLRPLLEQVKSVRIVNCTTTPEAAVLLYEKAEVLAQYHPLGYQRYAHDADCTIYTRRRGEFIVELVLIMQTEGTFCLVDLTGNMTGEILRIGVVKGER
;
A
#
# COMPACT_ATOMS: atom_id res chain seq x y z
N MET A 1 -24.80 -40.34 21.89
CA MET A 1 -23.48 -39.79 21.50
C MET A 1 -23.43 -39.25 20.07
N LYS A 2 -24.15 -39.82 19.14
CA LYS A 2 -24.20 -39.33 17.74
C LYS A 2 -24.75 -37.89 17.53
N PRO A 3 -25.77 -37.38 18.27
CA PRO A 3 -26.30 -36.05 18.05
C PRO A 3 -25.37 -34.93 18.51
N LEU A 4 -24.47 -35.16 19.47
CA LEU A 4 -23.58 -34.14 19.99
C LEU A 4 -22.41 -33.84 19.03
N VAL A 5 -21.91 -34.87 18.35
CA VAL A 5 -20.85 -34.75 17.34
C VAL A 5 -21.38 -34.06 16.11
N THR A 6 -22.63 -34.34 15.72
CA THR A 6 -23.26 -33.64 14.55
C THR A 6 -23.52 -32.18 14.82
N LEU A 7 -23.88 -31.82 16.06
CA LEU A 7 -24.07 -30.43 16.47
C LEU A 7 -22.75 -29.65 16.46
N PHE A 8 -21.64 -30.27 16.90
CA PHE A 8 -20.31 -29.64 16.92
C PHE A 8 -19.79 -29.42 15.49
N LEU A 9 -20.04 -30.37 14.59
CA LEU A 9 -19.65 -30.25 13.19
C LEU A 9 -20.44 -29.15 12.47
N ALA A 10 -21.72 -28.97 12.79
CA ALA A 10 -22.55 -27.90 12.23
C ALA A 10 -22.12 -26.49 12.68
N VAL A 11 -21.68 -26.36 13.94
CA VAL A 11 -21.18 -25.06 14.47
C VAL A 11 -19.88 -24.66 13.82
N VAL A 12 -18.98 -25.59 13.50
CA VAL A 12 -17.70 -25.31 12.81
C VAL A 12 -17.94 -24.89 11.35
N LEU A 13 -18.99 -25.40 10.70
CA LEU A 13 -19.35 -25.06 9.31
C LEU A 13 -20.08 -23.73 9.17
N THR A 14 -20.60 -23.16 10.27
CA THR A 14 -21.30 -21.86 10.26
C THR A 14 -20.44 -20.69 10.74
N MET A 15 -19.13 -20.89 10.97
CA MET A 15 -18.26 -19.76 11.12
C MET A 15 -18.27 -19.01 9.78
N PRO A 16 -18.77 -17.74 9.74
CA PRO A 16 -18.65 -16.96 8.54
C PRO A 16 -17.15 -16.96 8.23
N LEU A 17 -16.77 -17.34 7.01
CA LEU A 17 -15.50 -16.95 6.44
C LEU A 17 -15.55 -15.42 6.46
N MET A 18 -15.18 -14.81 7.56
CA MET A 18 -14.74 -13.44 7.58
C MET A 18 -13.65 -13.45 6.51
N ALA A 19 -13.97 -12.96 5.32
CA ALA A 19 -12.99 -12.60 4.35
C ALA A 19 -12.02 -11.73 5.14
N GLN A 20 -10.88 -12.29 5.53
CA GLN A 20 -9.81 -11.52 6.15
C GLN A 20 -9.56 -10.44 5.12
N HIS A 21 -10.03 -9.24 5.42
CA HIS A 21 -9.69 -8.06 4.67
C HIS A 21 -8.20 -7.97 4.85
N GLU A 22 -7.48 -8.43 3.84
CA GLU A 22 -6.03 -8.44 3.83
C GLU A 22 -5.63 -7.00 4.05
N GLU A 23 -5.16 -6.69 5.24
CA GLU A 23 -4.80 -5.35 5.65
C GLU A 23 -3.66 -4.89 4.75
N ASP A 24 -3.80 -3.72 4.14
CA ASP A 24 -2.76 -3.17 3.28
C ASP A 24 -1.52 -2.78 4.11
N PHE A 25 -0.38 -2.67 3.45
CA PHE A 25 0.89 -2.40 4.08
C PHE A 25 0.86 -1.13 4.94
N ALA A 26 0.29 -0.05 4.41
CA ALA A 26 0.22 1.23 5.12
C ALA A 26 -0.62 1.15 6.38
N ALA A 27 -1.76 0.44 6.36
CA ALA A 27 -2.58 0.23 7.54
C ALA A 27 -1.82 -0.54 8.62
N HIS A 28 -1.15 -1.62 8.24
CA HIS A 28 -0.33 -2.42 9.14
C HIS A 28 0.84 -1.61 9.73
N PHE A 29 1.50 -0.80 8.90
CA PHE A 29 2.58 0.09 9.37
C PHE A 29 2.08 1.10 10.41
N VAL A 30 0.92 1.72 10.17
CA VAL A 30 0.30 2.68 11.11
C VAL A 30 -0.11 1.99 12.41
N GLU A 31 -0.65 0.77 12.34
CA GLU A 31 -1.00 0.00 13.54
C GLU A 31 0.21 -0.25 14.44
N LEU A 32 1.36 -0.61 13.84
CA LEU A 32 2.58 -0.90 14.58
C LEU A 32 3.29 0.34 15.14
N ASN A 33 3.21 1.48 14.47
CA ASN A 33 4.03 2.66 14.77
C ASN A 33 3.23 3.90 15.22
N GLY A 34 1.91 3.91 15.08
CA GLY A 34 1.06 5.07 15.35
C GLY A 34 1.02 5.50 16.82
N SER A 35 1.43 4.65 17.76
CA SER A 35 1.57 5.01 19.18
C SER A 35 2.89 5.72 19.50
N GLU A 36 3.90 5.57 18.65
CA GLU A 36 5.25 6.11 18.87
C GLU A 36 5.53 7.36 18.04
N ALA A 37 4.81 7.53 16.92
CA ALA A 37 5.00 8.62 15.98
C ALA A 37 3.65 9.25 15.61
N ASP A 38 3.65 10.56 15.38
CA ASP A 38 2.47 11.29 14.90
C ASP A 38 2.30 11.08 13.39
N LEU A 39 1.69 9.95 13.05
CA LEU A 39 1.47 9.52 11.68
C LEU A 39 0.12 10.04 11.16
N GLU A 40 0.17 10.92 10.17
CA GLU A 40 -1.02 11.35 9.43
C GLU A 40 -1.32 10.36 8.30
N CYS A 41 -2.50 9.76 8.32
CA CYS A 41 -2.92 8.79 7.31
C CYS A 41 -4.11 9.31 6.50
N THR A 42 -3.89 9.50 5.20
CA THR A 42 -4.92 9.88 4.23
C THR A 42 -5.25 8.69 3.34
N THR A 43 -6.54 8.39 3.18
CA THR A 43 -7.01 7.28 2.35
C THR A 43 -7.89 7.79 1.23
N VAL A 44 -7.54 7.44 -0.02
CA VAL A 44 -8.40 7.59 -1.19
C VAL A 44 -9.06 6.25 -1.44
N SER A 45 -10.35 6.15 -1.13
CA SER A 45 -11.14 4.92 -1.28
C SER A 45 -11.44 4.60 -2.76
N PRO A 46 -11.86 3.36 -3.10
CA PRO A 46 -12.25 3.02 -4.47
C PRO A 46 -13.33 3.96 -5.05
N ARG A 47 -14.30 4.37 -4.25
CA ARG A 47 -15.33 5.34 -4.68
C ARG A 47 -14.76 6.73 -4.98
N MET A 48 -13.74 7.15 -4.23
CA MET A 48 -13.06 8.42 -4.48
C MET A 48 -12.21 8.32 -5.75
N MET A 49 -11.54 7.18 -5.98
CA MET A 49 -10.80 6.92 -7.23
C MET A 49 -11.72 6.99 -8.44
N GLU A 50 -12.88 6.35 -8.41
CA GLU A 50 -13.88 6.43 -9.49
C GLU A 50 -14.29 7.88 -9.78
N ARG A 51 -14.51 8.70 -8.76
CA ARG A 51 -14.85 10.12 -8.92
C ARG A 51 -13.70 10.93 -9.52
N ILE A 52 -12.45 10.66 -9.11
CA ILE A 52 -11.26 11.34 -9.66
C ILE A 52 -11.14 11.02 -11.15
N LEU A 53 -11.37 9.78 -11.55
CA LEU A 53 -11.32 9.35 -12.94
C LEU A 53 -12.46 9.95 -13.81
N MET A 54 -13.56 10.36 -13.21
CA MET A 54 -14.68 11.03 -13.91
C MET A 54 -14.47 12.53 -14.11
N LEU A 55 -13.47 13.14 -13.43
CA LEU A 55 -13.18 14.56 -13.60
C LEU A 55 -12.66 14.84 -15.02
N PRO A 56 -13.13 15.93 -15.68
CA PRO A 56 -12.60 16.33 -16.96
C PRO A 56 -11.13 16.73 -16.80
N ASN A 57 -10.29 16.21 -17.67
CA ASN A 57 -8.85 16.47 -17.67
C ASN A 57 -8.49 17.36 -18.86
N ASP A 58 -7.97 18.54 -18.58
CA ASP A 58 -7.60 19.54 -19.60
C ASP A 58 -6.13 19.47 -20.04
N THR A 59 -5.37 18.44 -19.62
CA THR A 59 -3.93 18.34 -19.94
C THR A 59 -3.56 17.05 -20.64
N THR A 60 -2.67 17.16 -21.62
CA THR A 60 -2.15 16.02 -22.43
C THR A 60 -1.42 14.95 -21.61
N GLU A 61 -0.86 15.32 -20.46
CA GLU A 61 -0.22 14.38 -19.52
C GLU A 61 -1.24 13.44 -18.87
N SER A 62 -2.48 13.88 -18.70
CA SER A 62 -3.51 13.07 -18.07
C SER A 62 -4.00 11.91 -18.94
N ASP A 63 -3.87 12.00 -20.26
CA ASP A 63 -4.24 10.92 -21.18
C ASP A 63 -3.32 9.70 -21.03
N THR A 64 -2.06 9.91 -20.68
CA THR A 64 -1.09 8.83 -20.44
C THR A 64 -1.24 8.22 -19.05
N LEU A 65 -1.59 9.04 -18.05
CA LEU A 65 -1.71 8.57 -16.66
C LEU A 65 -3.05 7.90 -16.38
N ARG A 66 -4.12 8.27 -17.09
CA ARG A 66 -5.47 7.75 -16.86
C ARG A 66 -5.56 6.23 -16.93
N PRO A 67 -5.03 5.55 -17.98
CA PRO A 67 -5.08 4.08 -18.06
C PRO A 67 -4.34 3.39 -16.91
N LEU A 68 -3.34 4.06 -16.33
CA LEU A 68 -2.58 3.54 -15.20
C LEU A 68 -3.36 3.76 -13.88
N LEU A 69 -3.99 4.93 -13.71
CA LEU A 69 -4.83 5.23 -12.56
C LEU A 69 -6.09 4.35 -12.50
N GLU A 70 -6.65 3.95 -13.64
CA GLU A 70 -7.78 3.03 -13.72
C GLU A 70 -7.48 1.63 -13.15
N GLN A 71 -6.20 1.25 -13.06
CA GLN A 71 -5.73 0.01 -12.46
C GLN A 71 -5.63 0.09 -10.93
N VAL A 72 -5.61 1.31 -10.37
CA VAL A 72 -5.51 1.56 -8.93
C VAL A 72 -6.90 1.60 -8.32
N LYS A 73 -7.13 0.80 -7.29
CA LYS A 73 -8.40 0.76 -6.56
C LYS A 73 -8.41 1.70 -5.37
N SER A 74 -7.32 1.78 -4.64
CA SER A 74 -7.20 2.68 -3.50
C SER A 74 -5.76 3.18 -3.35
N VAL A 75 -5.64 4.34 -2.72
CA VAL A 75 -4.35 4.94 -2.34
C VAL A 75 -4.40 5.26 -0.86
N ARG A 76 -3.35 4.91 -0.15
CA ARG A 76 -3.15 5.33 1.23
C ARG A 76 -1.82 6.04 1.34
N ILE A 77 -1.83 7.20 1.97
CA ILE A 77 -0.64 8.04 2.16
C ILE A 77 -0.45 8.23 3.65
N VAL A 78 0.72 7.85 4.15
CA VAL A 78 1.13 8.05 5.53
C VAL A 78 2.27 9.06 5.54
N ASN A 79 2.09 10.16 6.24
CA ASN A 79 3.09 11.22 6.39
C ASN A 79 3.44 11.44 7.86
N CYS A 80 4.68 11.82 8.08
CA CYS A 80 5.15 12.31 9.38
C CYS A 80 6.22 13.38 9.17
N THR A 81 5.99 14.55 9.73
CA THR A 81 7.03 15.60 9.83
C THR A 81 7.63 15.54 11.22
N THR A 82 8.94 15.31 11.30
CA THR A 82 9.65 15.03 12.54
C THR A 82 11.12 15.46 12.44
N THR A 83 11.99 14.97 13.31
CA THR A 83 13.43 15.20 13.16
C THR A 83 14.02 14.32 12.05
N PRO A 84 15.16 14.73 11.44
CA PRO A 84 15.81 13.91 10.43
C PRO A 84 16.11 12.48 10.89
N GLU A 85 16.57 12.31 12.13
CA GLU A 85 16.89 11.01 12.70
C GLU A 85 15.65 10.13 12.89
N ALA A 86 14.53 10.72 13.32
CA ALA A 86 13.27 10.01 13.48
C ALA A 86 12.65 9.64 12.12
N ALA A 87 12.80 10.48 11.10
CA ALA A 87 12.35 10.17 9.74
C ALA A 87 13.13 8.97 9.16
N VAL A 88 14.46 8.92 9.34
CA VAL A 88 15.31 7.77 8.96
C VAL A 88 14.87 6.53 9.70
N LEU A 89 14.60 6.61 11.01
CA LEU A 89 14.15 5.46 11.79
C LEU A 89 12.81 4.91 11.31
N LEU A 90 11.85 5.76 10.94
CA LEU A 90 10.56 5.34 10.37
C LEU A 90 10.76 4.66 9.01
N TYR A 91 11.65 5.21 8.18
CA TYR A 91 12.02 4.62 6.90
C TYR A 91 12.61 3.21 7.08
N GLU A 92 13.58 3.04 7.98
CA GLU A 92 14.18 1.73 8.28
C GLU A 92 13.15 0.73 8.83
N LYS A 93 12.24 1.16 9.70
CA LYS A 93 11.15 0.33 10.22
C LYS A 93 10.22 -0.14 9.09
N ALA A 94 9.90 0.73 8.14
CA ALA A 94 9.08 0.38 6.99
C ALA A 94 9.80 -0.61 6.05
N GLU A 95 11.09 -0.43 5.81
CA GLU A 95 11.89 -1.38 5.03
C GLU A 95 11.97 -2.76 5.68
N VAL A 96 12.22 -2.82 6.99
CA VAL A 96 12.24 -4.07 7.74
C VAL A 96 10.89 -4.76 7.69
N LEU A 97 9.79 -4.01 7.86
CA LEU A 97 8.44 -4.56 7.74
C LEU A 97 8.20 -5.16 6.35
N ALA A 98 8.59 -4.48 5.26
CA ALA A 98 8.43 -4.98 3.91
C ALA A 98 9.25 -6.25 3.63
N GLN A 99 10.50 -6.31 4.12
CA GLN A 99 11.40 -7.45 3.92
C GLN A 99 10.91 -8.72 4.60
N TYR A 100 10.31 -8.60 5.79
CA TYR A 100 9.88 -9.75 6.61
C TYR A 100 8.37 -9.94 6.65
N HIS A 101 7.62 -9.18 5.84
CA HIS A 101 6.17 -9.29 5.81
C HIS A 101 5.72 -10.65 5.25
N PRO A 102 4.77 -11.35 5.92
CA PRO A 102 4.34 -12.69 5.52
C PRO A 102 3.69 -12.73 4.13
N LEU A 103 3.16 -11.61 3.63
CA LEU A 103 2.58 -11.53 2.29
C LEU A 103 3.60 -11.50 1.15
N GLY A 104 4.90 -11.35 1.45
CA GLY A 104 5.98 -11.45 0.50
C GLY A 104 6.10 -10.26 -0.45
N TYR A 105 6.59 -9.12 0.05
CA TYR A 105 6.95 -7.98 -0.78
C TYR A 105 8.32 -8.16 -1.41
N GLN A 106 8.46 -7.77 -2.65
CA GLN A 106 9.73 -7.79 -3.38
C GLN A 106 10.20 -6.36 -3.62
N ARG A 107 11.45 -6.08 -3.28
CA ARG A 107 12.07 -4.79 -3.55
C ARG A 107 12.31 -4.63 -5.05
N TYR A 108 11.66 -3.63 -5.65
CA TYR A 108 11.78 -3.33 -7.07
C TYR A 108 12.88 -2.33 -7.36
N ALA A 109 12.96 -1.25 -6.57
CA ALA A 109 13.97 -0.21 -6.70
C ALA A 109 14.38 0.30 -5.32
N HIS A 110 15.60 0.79 -5.21
CA HIS A 110 16.15 1.37 -4.00
C HIS A 110 17.11 2.50 -4.37
N ASP A 111 16.92 3.65 -3.74
CA ASP A 111 17.80 4.81 -3.78
C ASP A 111 18.04 5.29 -2.36
N ALA A 112 18.88 6.30 -2.15
CA ALA A 112 19.24 6.82 -0.82
C ALA A 112 18.02 7.24 0.03
N ASP A 113 17.01 7.81 -0.61
CA ASP A 113 15.86 8.41 0.05
C ASP A 113 14.51 7.78 -0.34
N CYS A 114 14.52 6.75 -1.18
CA CYS A 114 13.31 6.12 -1.69
C CYS A 114 13.51 4.63 -1.95
N THR A 115 12.60 3.81 -1.49
CA THR A 115 12.53 2.38 -1.84
C THR A 115 11.13 2.02 -2.32
N ILE A 116 11.06 1.21 -3.36
CA ILE A 116 9.82 0.72 -3.95
C ILE A 116 9.73 -0.78 -3.74
N TYR A 117 8.64 -1.21 -3.11
CA TYR A 117 8.28 -2.61 -2.95
C TYR A 117 7.02 -2.95 -3.74
N THR A 118 6.96 -4.16 -4.25
CA THR A 118 5.80 -4.68 -4.96
C THR A 118 5.36 -6.01 -4.37
N ARG A 119 4.05 -6.22 -4.28
CA ARG A 119 3.45 -7.52 -4.04
C ARG A 119 2.69 -7.94 -5.28
N ARG A 120 2.94 -9.16 -5.76
CA ARG A 120 2.38 -9.66 -7.02
C ARG A 120 1.44 -10.84 -6.77
N ARG A 121 0.46 -10.94 -7.68
CA ARG A 121 -0.38 -12.12 -7.82
C ARG A 121 -0.41 -12.49 -9.32
N GLY A 122 0.37 -13.52 -9.68
CA GLY A 122 0.62 -13.83 -11.08
C GLY A 122 1.38 -12.70 -11.79
N GLU A 123 0.86 -12.22 -12.89
CA GLU A 123 1.46 -11.14 -13.68
C GLU A 123 1.14 -9.74 -13.14
N PHE A 124 0.14 -9.63 -12.26
CA PHE A 124 -0.32 -8.34 -11.76
C PHE A 124 0.37 -7.94 -10.46
N ILE A 125 0.61 -6.64 -10.31
CA ILE A 125 0.98 -6.01 -9.07
C ILE A 125 -0.31 -5.69 -8.33
N VAL A 126 -0.53 -6.35 -7.20
CA VAL A 126 -1.72 -6.13 -6.37
C VAL A 126 -1.51 -5.04 -5.33
N GLU A 127 -0.25 -4.73 -5.04
CA GLU A 127 0.13 -3.69 -4.11
C GLU A 127 1.52 -3.13 -4.46
N LEU A 128 1.63 -1.82 -4.45
CA LEU A 128 2.86 -1.06 -4.69
C LEU A 128 3.08 -0.12 -3.52
N VAL A 129 4.20 -0.27 -2.84
CA VAL A 129 4.56 0.53 -1.67
C VAL A 129 5.80 1.36 -1.98
N LEU A 130 5.66 2.69 -1.87
CA LEU A 130 6.78 3.63 -1.93
C LEU A 130 7.08 4.10 -0.52
N ILE A 131 8.33 3.94 -0.10
CA ILE A 131 8.82 4.40 1.19
C ILE A 131 9.84 5.49 0.92
N MET A 132 9.61 6.67 1.45
CA MET A 132 10.43 7.86 1.19
C MET A 132 10.77 8.57 2.49
N GLN A 133 11.96 9.17 2.52
CA GLN A 133 12.36 10.05 3.59
C GLN A 133 13.14 11.25 3.01
N THR A 134 12.98 12.42 3.60
CA THR A 134 13.72 13.64 3.21
C THR A 134 13.78 14.56 4.44
N GLU A 135 14.97 15.01 4.81
CA GLU A 135 15.25 16.05 5.84
C GLU A 135 14.14 16.28 6.90
N GLY A 136 13.79 15.23 7.65
CA GLY A 136 12.76 15.32 8.71
C GLY A 136 11.32 15.07 8.24
N THR A 137 11.13 14.53 7.04
CA THR A 137 9.82 14.07 6.56
C THR A 137 9.90 12.60 6.17
N PHE A 138 9.01 11.80 6.72
CA PHE A 138 8.75 10.43 6.30
C PHE A 138 7.45 10.41 5.50
N CYS A 139 7.45 9.71 4.38
CA CYS A 139 6.25 9.49 3.56
C CYS A 139 6.21 8.05 3.06
N LEU A 140 5.05 7.43 3.23
CA LEU A 140 4.76 6.10 2.70
C LEU A 140 3.51 6.20 1.84
N VAL A 141 3.61 5.74 0.59
CA VAL A 141 2.47 5.69 -0.35
C VAL A 141 2.20 4.24 -0.69
N ASP A 142 0.98 3.82 -0.47
CA ASP A 142 0.52 2.45 -0.72
C ASP A 142 -0.61 2.47 -1.74
N LEU A 143 -0.37 1.86 -2.88
CA LEU A 143 -1.32 1.71 -3.98
C LEU A 143 -1.79 0.26 -4.01
N THR A 144 -3.08 0.04 -3.91
CA THR A 144 -3.67 -1.28 -4.10
C THR A 144 -4.50 -1.34 -5.38
N GLY A 145 -4.51 -2.46 -6.06
CA GLY A 145 -5.27 -2.58 -7.30
C GLY A 145 -4.99 -3.87 -8.06
N ASN A 146 -5.09 -3.78 -9.36
CA ASN A 146 -4.75 -4.83 -10.31
C ASN A 146 -3.90 -4.21 -11.41
N MET A 147 -2.66 -3.87 -11.06
CA MET A 147 -1.77 -3.02 -11.84
C MET A 147 -0.86 -3.85 -12.73
N THR A 148 -0.57 -3.36 -13.93
CA THR A 148 0.45 -3.91 -14.81
C THR A 148 1.83 -3.33 -14.46
N GLY A 149 2.91 -3.95 -14.99
CA GLY A 149 4.26 -3.45 -14.77
C GLY A 149 4.52 -2.01 -15.29
N GLU A 150 3.63 -1.47 -16.11
CA GLU A 150 3.73 -0.08 -16.61
C GLU A 150 3.60 0.95 -15.50
N ILE A 151 2.89 0.64 -14.40
CA ILE A 151 2.75 1.52 -13.23
C ILE A 151 4.12 1.88 -12.63
N LEU A 152 5.10 0.99 -12.74
CA LEU A 152 6.44 1.19 -12.20
C LEU A 152 7.23 2.27 -12.95
N ARG A 153 6.88 2.55 -14.20
CA ARG A 153 7.54 3.58 -15.01
C ARG A 153 7.23 4.99 -14.53
N ILE A 154 6.09 5.20 -13.88
CA ILE A 154 5.71 6.52 -13.33
C ILE A 154 6.67 6.92 -12.20
N GLY A 155 7.11 5.97 -11.37
CA GLY A 155 8.03 6.22 -10.25
C GLY A 155 9.47 6.52 -10.67
N VAL A 156 9.89 6.03 -11.84
CA VAL A 156 11.28 6.15 -12.32
C VAL A 156 11.54 7.48 -13.05
N VAL A 157 10.52 8.09 -13.67
CA VAL A 157 10.67 9.31 -14.47
C VAL A 157 11.03 10.55 -13.65
N LYS A 158 10.90 10.55 -12.33
CA LYS A 158 11.28 11.66 -11.45
C LYS A 158 12.70 11.61 -10.85
N GLY A 159 13.46 10.54 -11.12
CA GLY A 159 14.81 10.36 -10.58
C GLY A 159 15.96 10.87 -11.47
N GLU A 160 15.68 11.33 -12.68
CA GLU A 160 16.70 11.92 -13.56
C GLU A 160 16.58 13.45 -13.57
N ARG A 161 17.17 14.08 -12.55
CA ARG A 161 17.68 15.47 -12.64
C ARG A 161 18.89 15.64 -11.78
#